data_62eca5f4152b24d93fa4eb4960cbb4bf
#
_entry.id   62eca5f4152b24d93fa4eb4960cbb4bf
#
_cell.length_a   1.000
_cell.length_b   1.000
_cell.length_c   1.000
_cell.angle_alpha   90.00
_cell.angle_beta   90.00
_cell.angle_gamma   90.00
#
_symmetry.space_group_name_H-M   'P 1'
#
loop_
_entity.id
_entity.type
_entity.pdbx_description
1 polymer ?
#
loop_
_entity_poly.entity_id
_entity_poly.type
_entity_poly.pdbx_seq_one_letter_code
_entity_poly.pdbx_strand_id
1 'polypeptide(L)'
;DSWLVWPLNNSGIGFMGFKILAINPGSTSTKIALYDDEQPTLALTLRHSAEEIARFPRIIDQLDWRKEMVLEALAKNNFDVKSLSAVIGRGGLIKPIESGVYEVNAALKNDLVNAQREHASNLGGLIAEQIAQAAGVKAYIADPVVVDELDDIARLSGIPECPRISIFHALNQKAIARRHAEKVGKRYEDLNLVVAHMGGGISVSAHCKGRVIDTNNALDGDGPIAPERAGTVPAGALVNLCFSGKYSQRDVLKMLAGKGGLVAHLNQNSVQQICIDIEKGDQKSKAVLDAMSYSIAKEIGAMAAVLKGQVDAILLTGGVAYNEPVNDVIREHCSFLAPIFIYPGEDEMGALMLNALSVLRGERTPKVYA
;
A
#
# COMPACT_ATOMS: atom_id res chain seq x y z
N ASP A 1 -9.72 20.25 -7.74
CA ASP A 1 -8.75 20.67 -8.77
C ASP A 1 -7.82 21.73 -8.19
N SER A 2 -6.76 21.30 -7.53
CA SER A 2 -5.65 22.23 -7.21
C SER A 2 -4.36 21.42 -7.17
N TRP A 3 -3.72 21.31 -8.35
CA TRP A 3 -2.34 20.85 -8.48
C TRP A 3 -1.42 21.98 -8.04
N LEU A 4 -0.71 21.82 -6.93
CA LEU A 4 0.33 22.75 -6.51
C LEU A 4 1.54 22.58 -7.41
N VAL A 5 1.77 23.57 -8.27
CA VAL A 5 2.97 23.71 -9.10
C VAL A 5 4.10 24.25 -8.22
N TRP A 6 5.21 23.54 -8.17
CA TRP A 6 6.46 23.99 -7.56
C TRP A 6 7.17 25.01 -8.46
N PRO A 7 7.86 26.01 -7.90
CA PRO A 7 8.59 26.98 -8.71
C PRO A 7 9.85 26.34 -9.31
N LEU A 8 10.00 26.54 -10.61
CA LEU A 8 11.18 26.18 -11.39
C LEU A 8 12.39 27.01 -10.95
N ASN A 9 13.41 26.37 -10.39
CA ASN A 9 14.74 26.93 -10.35
C ASN A 9 15.46 26.59 -11.66
N ASN A 10 15.49 27.57 -12.56
CA ASN A 10 16.23 27.55 -13.81
C ASN A 10 17.73 27.76 -13.53
N SER A 11 18.52 26.69 -13.47
CA SER A 11 19.95 26.75 -13.72
C SER A 11 20.27 25.86 -14.89
N GLY A 12 20.44 26.48 -16.04
CA GLY A 12 20.73 25.83 -17.30
C GLY A 12 22.10 25.13 -17.29
N ILE A 13 22.05 23.83 -17.27
CA ILE A 13 22.97 22.87 -17.92
C ILE A 13 22.07 21.70 -18.25
N GLY A 14 21.94 21.32 -19.53
CA GLY A 14 21.03 20.26 -19.97
C GLY A 14 21.45 18.89 -19.44
N PHE A 15 21.06 18.59 -18.22
CA PHE A 15 20.95 17.22 -17.75
C PHE A 15 19.67 16.65 -18.36
N MET A 16 19.80 15.66 -19.25
CA MET A 16 18.64 14.84 -19.60
C MET A 16 18.16 14.17 -18.33
N GLY A 17 16.91 14.44 -17.93
CA GLY A 17 16.29 13.85 -16.75
C GLY A 17 16.20 12.33 -16.84
N PHE A 18 16.10 11.66 -15.70
CA PHE A 18 15.92 10.21 -15.64
C PHE A 18 14.50 9.85 -16.03
N LYS A 19 14.35 9.00 -17.08
CA LYS A 19 13.06 8.49 -17.52
C LYS A 19 12.74 7.18 -16.81
N ILE A 20 11.67 7.19 -16.01
CA ILE A 20 11.27 6.07 -15.17
C ILE A 20 9.88 5.59 -15.55
N LEU A 21 9.74 4.29 -15.78
CA LEU A 21 8.44 3.62 -15.93
C LEU A 21 8.07 2.94 -14.62
N ALA A 22 6.97 3.36 -14.02
CA ALA A 22 6.36 2.69 -12.86
C ALA A 22 5.20 1.81 -13.31
N ILE A 23 5.07 0.60 -12.72
CA ILE A 23 4.07 -0.42 -13.08
C ILE A 23 3.41 -0.96 -11.81
N ASN A 24 2.08 -0.87 -11.74
CA ASN A 24 1.30 -1.38 -10.62
C ASN A 24 0.14 -2.26 -11.12
N PRO A 25 0.34 -3.58 -11.21
CA PRO A 25 -0.72 -4.51 -11.57
C PRO A 25 -1.72 -4.70 -10.43
N GLY A 26 -2.99 -4.48 -10.71
CA GLY A 26 -4.12 -4.82 -9.86
C GLY A 26 -4.92 -6.01 -10.43
N SER A 27 -5.95 -6.45 -9.70
CA SER A 27 -6.79 -7.59 -10.12
C SER A 27 -7.49 -7.35 -11.47
N THR A 28 -8.03 -6.15 -11.69
CA THR A 28 -8.83 -5.79 -12.87
C THR A 28 -8.19 -4.70 -13.73
N SER A 29 -6.95 -4.31 -13.44
CA SER A 29 -6.24 -3.29 -14.20
C SER A 29 -4.74 -3.37 -14.00
N THR A 30 -3.99 -2.77 -14.93
CA THR A 30 -2.57 -2.46 -14.76
C THR A 30 -2.39 -0.96 -14.90
N LYS A 31 -1.98 -0.30 -13.82
CA LYS A 31 -1.62 1.12 -13.86
C LYS A 31 -0.18 1.26 -14.28
N ILE A 32 0.09 2.19 -15.17
CA ILE A 32 1.44 2.58 -15.59
C ILE A 32 1.60 4.09 -15.54
N ALA A 33 2.79 4.55 -15.20
CA ALA A 33 3.14 5.96 -15.32
C ALA A 33 4.59 6.13 -15.76
N LEU A 34 4.79 7.09 -16.67
CA LEU A 34 6.10 7.56 -17.08
C LEU A 34 6.42 8.87 -16.39
N TYR A 35 7.64 8.99 -15.97
CA TYR A 35 8.18 10.20 -15.34
C TYR A 35 9.45 10.64 -16.05
N ASP A 36 9.65 11.95 -16.11
CA ASP A 36 10.93 12.59 -16.40
C ASP A 36 11.40 13.26 -15.10
N ASP A 37 12.38 12.66 -14.45
CA ASP A 37 12.65 12.87 -13.02
C ASP A 37 11.36 12.69 -12.17
N GLU A 38 10.90 13.74 -11.51
CA GLU A 38 9.70 13.72 -10.67
C GLU A 38 8.42 14.15 -11.44
N GLN A 39 8.54 14.55 -12.70
CA GLN A 39 7.42 15.06 -13.48
C GLN A 39 6.71 13.91 -14.22
N PRO A 40 5.43 13.66 -13.96
CA PRO A 40 4.67 12.66 -14.70
C PRO A 40 4.44 13.17 -16.13
N THR A 41 4.83 12.36 -17.12
CA THR A 41 4.65 12.64 -18.55
C THR A 41 3.53 11.81 -19.17
N LEU A 42 3.21 10.67 -18.57
CA LEU A 42 2.11 9.79 -18.98
C LEU A 42 1.59 9.03 -17.76
N ALA A 43 0.28 8.93 -17.61
CA ALA A 43 -0.34 8.05 -16.61
C ALA A 43 -1.57 7.37 -17.23
N LEU A 44 -1.60 6.04 -17.20
CA LEU A 44 -2.64 5.23 -17.80
C LEU A 44 -3.11 4.13 -16.85
N THR A 45 -4.41 3.83 -16.94
CA THR A 45 -5.00 2.65 -16.31
C THR A 45 -5.49 1.71 -17.40
N LEU A 46 -4.74 0.63 -17.63
CA LEU A 46 -5.09 -0.42 -18.59
C LEU A 46 -6.10 -1.36 -17.90
N ARG A 47 -7.36 -1.27 -18.28
CA ARG A 47 -8.44 -2.07 -17.70
C ARG A 47 -8.48 -3.46 -18.32
N HIS A 48 -8.82 -4.44 -17.51
CA HIS A 48 -8.94 -5.85 -17.88
C HIS A 48 -10.36 -6.30 -17.60
N SER A 49 -11.06 -6.78 -18.63
CA SER A 49 -12.40 -7.34 -18.44
C SER A 49 -12.33 -8.69 -17.72
N ALA A 50 -13.43 -9.08 -17.09
CA ALA A 50 -13.54 -10.38 -16.44
C ALA A 50 -13.33 -11.53 -17.44
N GLU A 51 -13.78 -11.36 -18.68
CA GLU A 51 -13.63 -12.33 -19.76
C GLU A 51 -12.16 -12.52 -20.18
N GLU A 52 -11.40 -11.42 -20.27
CA GLU A 52 -9.97 -11.47 -20.58
C GLU A 52 -9.19 -12.17 -19.46
N ILE A 53 -9.47 -11.83 -18.21
CA ILE A 53 -8.82 -12.43 -17.04
C ILE A 53 -9.14 -13.92 -16.95
N ALA A 54 -10.38 -14.32 -17.24
CA ALA A 54 -10.84 -15.71 -17.16
C ALA A 54 -10.14 -16.67 -18.15
N ARG A 55 -9.42 -16.14 -19.16
CA ARG A 55 -8.62 -16.96 -20.09
C ARG A 55 -7.40 -17.58 -19.41
N PHE A 56 -7.01 -17.07 -18.24
CA PHE A 56 -5.78 -17.48 -17.55
C PHE A 56 -6.14 -18.24 -16.28
N PRO A 57 -5.74 -19.53 -16.17
CA PRO A 57 -5.98 -20.34 -14.96
C PRO A 57 -5.33 -19.78 -13.71
N ARG A 58 -4.15 -19.17 -13.86
CA ARG A 58 -3.35 -18.61 -12.77
C ARG A 58 -2.98 -17.15 -13.07
N ILE A 59 -2.74 -16.37 -12.01
CA ILE A 59 -2.32 -14.98 -12.17
C ILE A 59 -0.99 -14.88 -12.91
N ILE A 60 -0.04 -15.77 -12.64
CA ILE A 60 1.26 -15.77 -13.31
C ILE A 60 1.15 -15.95 -14.83
N ASP A 61 0.14 -16.66 -15.31
CA ASP A 61 -0.08 -16.89 -16.74
C ASP A 61 -0.46 -15.61 -17.49
N GLN A 62 -0.84 -14.54 -16.76
CA GLN A 62 -1.16 -13.21 -17.32
C GLN A 62 0.11 -12.36 -17.61
N LEU A 63 1.31 -12.83 -17.25
CA LEU A 63 2.54 -12.05 -17.31
C LEU A 63 2.80 -11.47 -18.70
N ASP A 64 2.90 -12.32 -19.72
CA ASP A 64 3.21 -11.87 -21.08
C ASP A 64 2.09 -11.02 -21.67
N TRP A 65 0.85 -11.39 -21.47
CA TRP A 65 -0.29 -10.62 -21.92
C TRP A 65 -0.30 -9.19 -21.33
N ARG A 66 -0.09 -9.04 -20.00
CA ARG A 66 -0.05 -7.72 -19.36
C ARG A 66 1.16 -6.92 -19.80
N LYS A 67 2.32 -7.56 -19.97
CA LYS A 67 3.51 -6.91 -20.54
C LYS A 67 3.25 -6.33 -21.92
N GLU A 68 2.67 -7.14 -22.82
CA GLU A 68 2.35 -6.68 -24.20
C GLU A 68 1.39 -5.48 -24.17
N MET A 69 0.37 -5.49 -23.32
CA MET A 69 -0.54 -4.35 -23.15
C MET A 69 0.21 -3.09 -22.69
N VAL A 70 1.19 -3.21 -21.80
CA VAL A 70 2.02 -2.07 -21.38
C VAL A 70 2.86 -1.55 -22.57
N LEU A 71 3.52 -2.44 -23.30
CA LEU A 71 4.35 -2.06 -24.45
C LEU A 71 3.52 -1.41 -25.56
N GLU A 72 2.33 -1.95 -25.86
CA GLU A 72 1.40 -1.35 -26.82
C GLU A 72 0.94 0.05 -26.36
N ALA A 73 0.62 0.22 -25.08
CA ALA A 73 0.22 1.51 -24.55
C ALA A 73 1.33 2.56 -24.66
N LEU A 74 2.59 2.17 -24.40
CA LEU A 74 3.75 3.05 -24.59
C LEU A 74 3.95 3.40 -26.06
N ALA A 75 3.88 2.42 -26.97
CA ALA A 75 4.03 2.64 -28.40
C ALA A 75 2.92 3.55 -28.97
N LYS A 76 1.66 3.37 -28.57
CA LYS A 76 0.53 4.24 -28.95
C LYS A 76 0.71 5.69 -28.49
N ASN A 77 1.50 5.92 -27.46
CA ASN A 77 1.85 7.25 -26.97
C ASN A 77 3.23 7.73 -27.48
N ASN A 78 3.75 7.10 -28.53
CA ASN A 78 5.03 7.44 -29.18
C ASN A 78 6.23 7.44 -28.22
N PHE A 79 6.21 6.58 -27.19
CA PHE A 79 7.30 6.47 -26.23
C PHE A 79 8.27 5.37 -26.65
N ASP A 80 9.55 5.74 -26.77
CA ASP A 80 10.63 4.77 -27.03
C ASP A 80 11.12 4.15 -25.71
N VAL A 81 10.83 2.87 -25.51
CA VAL A 81 11.22 2.09 -24.35
C VAL A 81 12.75 2.11 -24.13
N LYS A 82 13.55 2.22 -25.19
CA LYS A 82 15.01 2.31 -25.11
C LYS A 82 15.51 3.61 -24.47
N SER A 83 14.65 4.62 -24.33
CA SER A 83 14.97 5.87 -23.65
C SER A 83 14.84 5.80 -22.12
N LEU A 84 14.35 4.69 -21.57
CA LEU A 84 14.21 4.50 -20.12
C LEU A 84 15.56 4.49 -19.41
N SER A 85 15.58 5.03 -18.19
CA SER A 85 16.70 4.97 -17.25
C SER A 85 16.53 3.84 -16.23
N ALA A 86 15.29 3.53 -15.86
CA ALA A 86 14.91 2.41 -14.99
C ALA A 86 13.43 2.04 -15.18
N VAL A 87 13.09 0.83 -14.77
CA VAL A 87 11.69 0.37 -14.60
C VAL A 87 11.49 -0.05 -13.15
N ILE A 88 10.36 0.31 -12.56
CA ILE A 88 10.02 -0.11 -11.20
C ILE A 88 8.62 -0.70 -11.17
N GLY A 89 8.51 -1.89 -10.61
CA GLY A 89 7.23 -2.56 -10.40
C GLY A 89 6.80 -2.54 -8.93
N ARG A 90 5.50 -2.61 -8.69
CA ARG A 90 5.00 -2.90 -7.35
C ARG A 90 5.51 -4.29 -6.92
N GLY A 91 6.04 -4.39 -5.70
CA GLY A 91 6.46 -5.65 -5.13
C GLY A 91 5.28 -6.56 -4.79
N GLY A 92 5.48 -7.87 -4.91
CA GLY A 92 4.49 -8.91 -4.66
C GLY A 92 4.54 -9.51 -3.26
N LEU A 93 3.86 -10.64 -3.11
CA LEU A 93 3.79 -11.44 -1.88
C LEU A 93 4.96 -12.45 -1.85
N ILE A 94 6.15 -11.94 -1.67
CA ILE A 94 7.40 -12.69 -1.49
C ILE A 94 7.62 -12.97 0.00
N LYS A 95 8.75 -13.57 0.37
CA LYS A 95 9.14 -13.71 1.77
C LYS A 95 9.32 -12.32 2.43
N PRO A 96 9.19 -12.24 3.77
CA PRO A 96 9.41 -11.01 4.51
C PRO A 96 10.80 -10.42 4.23
N ILE A 97 10.85 -9.11 4.00
CA ILE A 97 12.09 -8.35 3.75
C ILE A 97 12.10 -7.02 4.49
N GLU A 98 13.26 -6.46 4.72
CA GLU A 98 13.39 -5.09 5.21
C GLU A 98 12.90 -4.06 4.18
N SER A 99 12.51 -2.88 4.66
CA SER A 99 12.18 -1.74 3.80
C SER A 99 13.36 -1.37 2.89
N GLY A 100 13.07 -1.01 1.66
CA GLY A 100 14.05 -0.54 0.69
C GLY A 100 13.68 -0.77 -0.75
N VAL A 101 14.63 -0.43 -1.61
CA VAL A 101 14.58 -0.70 -3.05
C VAL A 101 15.40 -1.95 -3.33
N TYR A 102 14.84 -2.88 -4.08
CA TYR A 102 15.49 -4.13 -4.46
C TYR A 102 15.59 -4.23 -5.98
N GLU A 103 16.79 -4.56 -6.48
CA GLU A 103 16.94 -4.93 -7.89
C GLU A 103 16.25 -6.28 -8.13
N VAL A 104 15.52 -6.40 -9.22
CA VAL A 104 14.83 -7.64 -9.58
C VAL A 104 15.86 -8.64 -10.12
N ASN A 105 16.36 -9.48 -9.24
CA ASN A 105 17.34 -10.53 -9.54
C ASN A 105 16.66 -11.91 -9.74
N ALA A 106 17.46 -12.94 -10.01
CA ALA A 106 16.96 -14.29 -10.26
C ALA A 106 16.21 -14.89 -9.05
N ALA A 107 16.68 -14.65 -7.82
CA ALA A 107 16.03 -15.13 -6.60
C ALA A 107 14.65 -14.49 -6.41
N LEU A 108 14.56 -13.16 -6.57
CA LEU A 108 13.29 -12.44 -6.49
C LEU A 108 12.29 -12.90 -7.56
N LYS A 109 12.74 -13.09 -8.80
CA LYS A 109 11.88 -13.63 -9.89
C LYS A 109 11.36 -15.00 -9.55
N ASN A 110 12.22 -15.88 -9.04
CA ASN A 110 11.80 -17.24 -8.64
C ASN A 110 10.71 -17.18 -7.57
N ASP A 111 10.87 -16.36 -6.54
CA ASP A 111 9.89 -16.26 -5.46
C ASP A 111 8.57 -15.60 -5.92
N LEU A 112 8.62 -14.63 -6.84
CA LEU A 112 7.40 -14.06 -7.44
C LEU A 112 6.62 -15.06 -8.28
N VAL A 113 7.31 -15.89 -9.07
CA VAL A 113 6.68 -16.95 -9.90
C VAL A 113 6.07 -18.05 -9.04
N ASN A 114 6.76 -18.45 -7.96
CA ASN A 114 6.39 -19.57 -7.09
C ASN A 114 5.69 -19.11 -5.79
N ALA A 115 5.21 -17.87 -5.73
CA ALA A 115 4.59 -17.32 -4.54
C ALA A 115 3.43 -18.21 -4.06
N GLN A 116 3.42 -18.56 -2.78
CA GLN A 116 2.39 -19.40 -2.17
C GLN A 116 0.99 -18.78 -2.25
N ARG A 117 0.95 -17.46 -2.30
CA ARG A 117 -0.29 -16.68 -2.41
C ARG A 117 -0.30 -15.91 -3.73
N GLU A 118 -1.23 -16.25 -4.60
CA GLU A 118 -1.41 -15.56 -5.87
C GLU A 118 -2.03 -14.18 -5.67
N HIS A 119 -1.37 -13.15 -6.17
CA HIS A 119 -1.87 -11.78 -6.21
C HIS A 119 -1.33 -11.05 -7.45
N ALA A 120 -2.12 -10.15 -8.03
CA ALA A 120 -1.70 -9.44 -9.24
C ALA A 120 -0.40 -8.64 -9.06
N SER A 121 -0.13 -8.14 -7.85
CA SER A 121 1.13 -7.44 -7.55
C SER A 121 2.38 -8.31 -7.74
N ASN A 122 2.26 -9.64 -7.73
CA ASN A 122 3.39 -10.54 -8.00
C ASN A 122 3.94 -10.37 -9.43
N LEU A 123 3.10 -9.86 -10.34
CA LEU A 123 3.51 -9.58 -11.72
C LEU A 123 4.32 -8.29 -11.86
N GLY A 124 4.24 -7.36 -10.90
CA GLY A 124 4.84 -6.03 -11.04
C GLY A 124 6.34 -6.05 -11.29
N GLY A 125 7.09 -6.75 -10.44
CA GLY A 125 8.53 -6.93 -10.60
C GLY A 125 8.92 -7.72 -11.84
N LEU A 126 8.11 -8.73 -12.21
CA LEU A 126 8.36 -9.56 -13.40
C LEU A 126 8.15 -8.78 -14.70
N ILE A 127 7.06 -8.02 -14.82
CA ILE A 127 6.80 -7.15 -15.98
C ILE A 127 7.89 -6.07 -16.06
N ALA A 128 8.25 -5.46 -14.93
CA ALA A 128 9.29 -4.44 -14.88
C ALA A 128 10.64 -5.00 -15.38
N GLU A 129 11.00 -6.21 -14.98
CA GLU A 129 12.27 -6.83 -15.39
C GLU A 129 12.30 -7.13 -16.89
N GLN A 130 11.24 -7.71 -17.45
CA GLN A 130 11.19 -8.01 -18.87
C GLN A 130 11.27 -6.74 -19.75
N ILE A 131 10.61 -5.65 -19.35
CA ILE A 131 10.68 -4.37 -20.07
C ILE A 131 12.07 -3.72 -19.89
N ALA A 132 12.62 -3.75 -18.69
CA ALA A 132 13.95 -3.22 -18.39
C ALA A 132 15.05 -3.95 -19.19
N GLN A 133 14.95 -5.27 -19.30
CA GLN A 133 15.86 -6.07 -20.12
C GLN A 133 15.82 -5.65 -21.59
N ALA A 134 14.64 -5.43 -22.16
CA ALA A 134 14.48 -4.94 -23.54
C ALA A 134 15.03 -3.52 -23.74
N ALA A 135 14.97 -2.70 -22.69
CA ALA A 135 15.52 -1.33 -22.67
C ALA A 135 17.03 -1.27 -22.37
N GLY A 136 17.62 -2.33 -21.85
CA GLY A 136 19.02 -2.37 -21.42
C GLY A 136 19.28 -1.63 -20.10
N VAL A 137 18.28 -1.55 -19.22
CA VAL A 137 18.34 -0.86 -17.93
C VAL A 137 18.02 -1.81 -16.77
N LYS A 138 18.05 -1.31 -15.53
CA LYS A 138 17.73 -2.06 -14.32
C LYS A 138 16.23 -2.01 -14.02
N ALA A 139 15.72 -3.11 -13.43
CA ALA A 139 14.39 -3.19 -12.86
C ALA A 139 14.45 -3.25 -11.34
N TYR A 140 13.48 -2.60 -10.70
CA TYR A 140 13.38 -2.53 -9.24
C TYR A 140 11.97 -2.87 -8.74
N ILE A 141 11.89 -3.24 -7.48
CA ILE A 141 10.68 -3.15 -6.64
C ILE A 141 11.02 -2.33 -5.39
N ALA A 142 10.02 -1.77 -4.73
CA ALA A 142 10.21 -1.03 -3.49
C ALA A 142 9.09 -1.29 -2.50
N ASP A 143 9.45 -1.40 -1.22
CA ASP A 143 8.56 -1.45 -0.06
C ASP A 143 7.28 -2.29 -0.30
N PRO A 144 7.39 -3.59 -0.64
CA PRO A 144 6.22 -4.45 -0.81
C PRO A 144 5.44 -4.59 0.51
N VAL A 145 4.20 -5.07 0.42
CA VAL A 145 3.32 -5.24 1.60
C VAL A 145 3.87 -6.19 2.66
N VAL A 146 4.86 -7.01 2.30
CA VAL A 146 5.56 -7.98 3.15
C VAL A 146 6.81 -7.40 3.83
N VAL A 147 7.02 -6.08 3.77
CA VAL A 147 8.07 -5.43 4.58
C VAL A 147 7.88 -5.81 6.03
N ASP A 148 8.92 -6.33 6.64
CA ASP A 148 8.93 -6.79 8.03
C ASP A 148 10.12 -6.20 8.78
N GLU A 149 9.83 -5.24 9.63
CA GLU A 149 10.78 -4.58 10.53
C GLU A 149 10.27 -4.64 11.98
N LEU A 150 9.31 -5.55 12.25
CA LEU A 150 8.76 -5.70 13.60
C LEU A 150 9.86 -6.00 14.62
N ASP A 151 9.77 -5.37 15.78
CA ASP A 151 10.55 -5.78 16.93
C ASP A 151 10.14 -7.20 17.36
N ASP A 152 11.09 -7.99 17.88
CA ASP A 152 10.84 -9.39 18.23
C ASP A 152 9.67 -9.57 19.19
N ILE A 153 9.51 -8.64 20.14
CA ILE A 153 8.39 -8.66 21.08
C ILE A 153 7.03 -8.48 20.38
N ALA A 154 7.00 -7.75 19.26
CA ALA A 154 5.77 -7.52 18.50
C ALA A 154 5.33 -8.75 17.68
N ARG A 155 6.21 -9.75 17.50
CA ARG A 155 5.91 -10.97 16.75
C ARG A 155 5.12 -12.00 17.54
N LEU A 156 5.18 -11.92 18.86
CA LEU A 156 4.54 -12.89 19.73
C LEU A 156 3.03 -12.62 19.84
N SER A 157 2.25 -13.67 19.69
CA SER A 157 0.84 -13.70 20.08
C SER A 157 0.67 -14.55 21.34
N GLY A 158 -0.55 -14.64 21.84
CA GLY A 158 -0.88 -15.51 22.97
C GLY A 158 -0.84 -17.02 22.66
N ILE A 159 -0.70 -17.38 21.36
CA ILE A 159 -0.66 -18.77 20.89
C ILE A 159 0.57 -18.94 19.99
N PRO A 160 1.57 -19.78 20.36
CA PRO A 160 2.81 -19.91 19.62
C PRO A 160 2.65 -20.31 18.14
N GLU A 161 1.61 -21.10 17.85
CA GLU A 161 1.29 -21.54 16.48
C GLU A 161 0.67 -20.45 15.60
N CYS A 162 0.34 -19.29 16.22
CA CYS A 162 -0.29 -18.16 15.54
C CYS A 162 0.54 -16.87 15.73
N PRO A 163 1.78 -16.80 15.24
CA PRO A 163 2.61 -15.61 15.38
C PRO A 163 2.00 -14.42 14.64
N ARG A 164 2.32 -13.21 15.09
CA ARG A 164 1.96 -11.99 14.35
C ARG A 164 2.86 -11.83 13.13
N ILE A 165 2.28 -11.38 12.05
CA ILE A 165 2.94 -11.22 10.74
C ILE A 165 2.75 -9.79 10.27
N SER A 166 3.83 -9.17 9.78
CA SER A 166 3.79 -7.84 9.18
C SER A 166 3.20 -7.91 7.76
N ILE A 167 1.99 -7.37 7.59
CA ILE A 167 1.38 -7.12 6.28
C ILE A 167 0.69 -5.76 6.35
N PHE A 168 1.27 -4.75 5.72
CA PHE A 168 0.76 -3.38 5.77
C PHE A 168 1.05 -2.62 4.47
N HIS A 169 0.51 -1.43 4.34
CA HIS A 169 0.68 -0.57 3.16
C HIS A 169 2.05 0.14 3.19
N ALA A 170 3.13 -0.65 3.17
CA ALA A 170 4.50 -0.19 3.39
C ALA A 170 4.89 0.94 2.43
N LEU A 171 4.66 0.79 1.13
CA LEU A 171 5.03 1.77 0.11
C LEU A 171 4.41 3.15 0.42
N ASN A 172 3.09 3.20 0.64
CA ASN A 172 2.41 4.46 0.91
C ASN A 172 2.79 5.04 2.28
N GLN A 173 2.82 4.22 3.34
CA GLN A 173 3.14 4.69 4.69
C GLN A 173 4.56 5.27 4.77
N LYS A 174 5.54 4.58 4.18
CA LYS A 174 6.94 5.07 4.12
C LYS A 174 7.06 6.34 3.28
N ALA A 175 6.36 6.43 2.15
CA ALA A 175 6.35 7.63 1.32
C ALA A 175 5.75 8.84 2.06
N ILE A 176 4.62 8.67 2.74
CA ILE A 176 3.98 9.74 3.51
C ILE A 176 4.82 10.15 4.72
N ALA A 177 5.47 9.20 5.41
CA ALA A 177 6.37 9.49 6.51
C ALA A 177 7.57 10.36 6.06
N ARG A 178 8.19 10.03 4.92
CA ARG A 178 9.27 10.83 4.32
C ARG A 178 8.79 12.22 3.89
N ARG A 179 7.64 12.30 3.21
CA ARG A 179 7.03 13.56 2.81
C ARG A 179 6.72 14.45 4.01
N HIS A 180 6.22 13.89 5.10
CA HIS A 180 5.98 14.63 6.33
C HIS A 180 7.29 15.14 6.94
N ALA A 181 8.31 14.30 7.02
CA ALA A 181 9.63 14.65 7.53
C ALA A 181 10.23 15.84 6.75
N GLU A 182 10.21 15.79 5.42
CA GLU A 182 10.64 16.88 4.55
C GLU A 182 9.86 18.17 4.84
N LYS A 183 8.54 18.09 4.94
CA LYS A 183 7.66 19.25 5.23
C LYS A 183 8.00 19.93 6.55
N VAL A 184 8.43 19.17 7.56
CA VAL A 184 8.81 19.72 8.87
C VAL A 184 10.32 19.96 9.01
N GLY A 185 11.09 19.81 7.93
CA GLY A 185 12.54 20.07 7.90
C GLY A 185 13.37 19.08 8.73
N LYS A 186 12.93 17.82 8.84
CA LYS A 186 13.60 16.74 9.55
C LYS A 186 13.83 15.55 8.63
N ARG A 187 14.71 14.63 9.03
CA ARG A 187 14.82 13.34 8.36
C ARG A 187 13.78 12.36 8.94
N TYR A 188 13.29 11.44 8.13
CA TYR A 188 12.37 10.42 8.59
C TYR A 188 12.96 9.55 9.72
N GLU A 189 14.28 9.29 9.64
CA GLU A 189 15.04 8.53 10.64
C GLU A 189 15.18 9.26 12.00
N ASP A 190 14.77 10.51 12.08
CA ASP A 190 14.80 11.30 13.33
C ASP A 190 13.42 11.35 14.01
N LEU A 191 12.37 10.82 13.37
CA LEU A 191 10.98 10.94 13.81
C LEU A 191 10.41 9.61 14.34
N ASN A 192 9.52 9.75 15.32
CA ASN A 192 8.58 8.71 15.74
C ASN A 192 7.18 9.10 15.27
N LEU A 193 6.57 8.27 14.43
CA LEU A 193 5.28 8.56 13.82
C LEU A 193 4.31 7.41 14.02
N VAL A 194 3.03 7.72 14.22
CA VAL A 194 1.96 6.76 14.02
C VAL A 194 1.34 7.05 12.65
N VAL A 195 1.34 6.08 11.75
CA VAL A 195 0.78 6.26 10.41
C VAL A 195 -0.40 5.32 10.22
N ALA A 196 -1.56 5.89 9.91
CA ALA A 196 -2.77 5.16 9.57
C ALA A 196 -3.05 5.30 8.06
N HIS A 197 -2.81 4.23 7.31
CA HIS A 197 -3.28 4.12 5.92
C HIS A 197 -4.69 3.54 5.92
N MET A 198 -5.64 4.30 5.40
CA MET A 198 -7.06 4.01 5.44
C MET A 198 -7.61 3.90 4.00
N GLY A 199 -7.67 2.67 3.48
CA GLY A 199 -8.20 2.31 2.16
C GLY A 199 -9.24 1.21 2.29
N GLY A 200 -9.39 0.34 1.29
CA GLY A 200 -10.24 -0.86 1.36
C GLY A 200 -9.84 -1.81 2.49
N GLY A 201 -8.55 -1.86 2.82
CA GLY A 201 -7.98 -2.33 4.06
C GLY A 201 -7.35 -1.19 4.84
N ILE A 202 -7.14 -1.38 6.15
CA ILE A 202 -6.54 -0.37 7.03
C ILE A 202 -5.34 -0.96 7.74
N SER A 203 -4.20 -0.25 7.68
CA SER A 203 -3.04 -0.56 8.49
C SER A 203 -2.63 0.66 9.31
N VAL A 204 -2.40 0.43 10.60
CA VAL A 204 -1.89 1.44 11.53
C VAL A 204 -0.57 0.96 12.07
N SER A 205 0.46 1.77 11.95
CA SER A 205 1.83 1.34 12.22
C SER A 205 2.58 2.32 13.09
N ALA A 206 3.44 1.78 13.96
CA ALA A 206 4.38 2.54 14.77
C ALA A 206 5.72 2.66 14.02
N HIS A 207 6.02 3.86 13.52
CA HIS A 207 7.29 4.17 12.89
C HIS A 207 8.26 4.75 13.93
N CYS A 208 9.33 4.04 14.20
CA CYS A 208 10.39 4.45 15.12
C CYS A 208 11.69 4.68 14.34
N LYS A 209 12.09 5.93 14.21
CA LYS A 209 13.39 6.30 13.59
C LYS A 209 13.62 5.60 12.22
N GLY A 210 12.63 5.67 11.35
CA GLY A 210 12.70 5.13 9.99
C GLY A 210 12.30 3.66 9.85
N ARG A 211 12.04 2.93 10.95
CA ARG A 211 11.60 1.52 10.96
C ARG A 211 10.15 1.40 11.42
N VAL A 212 9.42 0.46 10.85
CA VAL A 212 8.06 0.07 11.31
C VAL A 212 8.19 -1.06 12.31
N ILE A 213 8.23 -0.71 13.60
CA ILE A 213 8.50 -1.66 14.69
C ILE A 213 7.27 -2.43 15.18
N ASP A 214 6.08 -1.99 14.83
CA ASP A 214 4.82 -2.71 15.03
C ASP A 214 3.77 -2.25 14.02
N THR A 215 2.91 -3.15 13.60
CA THR A 215 1.77 -2.90 12.73
C THR A 215 0.75 -4.03 12.83
N ASN A 216 -0.52 -3.77 12.53
CA ASN A 216 -1.49 -4.84 12.36
C ASN A 216 -1.31 -5.55 11.02
N ASN A 217 -1.73 -6.82 10.95
CA ASN A 217 -1.90 -7.52 9.67
C ASN A 217 -3.18 -7.01 8.99
N ALA A 218 -3.01 -6.11 8.02
CA ALA A 218 -4.12 -5.44 7.34
C ALA A 218 -4.93 -6.35 6.41
N LEU A 219 -4.60 -7.64 6.32
CA LEU A 219 -5.23 -8.57 5.39
C LEU A 219 -6.06 -9.68 6.07
N ASP A 220 -5.57 -10.23 7.17
CA ASP A 220 -6.04 -11.52 7.70
C ASP A 220 -6.78 -11.41 9.05
N GLY A 221 -7.56 -10.36 9.27
CA GLY A 221 -8.43 -10.27 10.45
C GLY A 221 -7.71 -9.76 11.71
N ASP A 222 -6.89 -8.74 11.56
CA ASP A 222 -6.21 -8.03 12.63
C ASP A 222 -6.40 -6.50 12.46
N GLY A 223 -6.32 -5.75 13.55
CA GLY A 223 -6.42 -4.30 13.55
C GLY A 223 -7.84 -3.75 13.37
N PRO A 224 -7.99 -2.55 12.79
CA PRO A 224 -9.28 -1.86 12.68
C PRO A 224 -10.27 -2.55 11.73
N ILE A 225 -11.55 -2.30 11.96
CA ILE A 225 -12.61 -2.52 10.97
C ILE A 225 -12.25 -1.65 9.74
N ALA A 226 -12.36 -2.22 8.55
CA ALA A 226 -12.05 -1.52 7.31
C ALA A 226 -13.25 -1.60 6.33
N PRO A 227 -13.26 -0.84 5.23
CA PRO A 227 -14.31 -0.95 4.23
C PRO A 227 -14.58 -2.38 3.76
N GLU A 228 -13.56 -3.18 3.51
CA GLU A 228 -13.69 -4.54 2.95
C GLU A 228 -13.14 -5.65 3.84
N ARG A 229 -12.73 -5.33 5.08
CA ARG A 229 -12.08 -6.28 6.00
C ARG A 229 -12.65 -6.21 7.40
N ALA A 230 -12.77 -7.37 8.01
CA ALA A 230 -13.38 -7.48 9.34
C ALA A 230 -12.58 -6.78 10.44
N GLY A 231 -11.25 -6.69 10.30
CA GLY A 231 -10.39 -6.33 11.40
C GLY A 231 -10.38 -7.40 12.49
N THR A 232 -10.00 -7.03 13.68
CA THR A 232 -9.99 -7.94 14.84
C THR A 232 -11.42 -8.33 15.23
N VAL A 233 -11.69 -9.63 15.23
CA VAL A 233 -12.96 -10.22 15.71
C VAL A 233 -12.72 -11.02 16.98
N PRO A 234 -13.75 -11.19 17.84
CA PRO A 234 -13.62 -12.04 19.03
C PRO A 234 -13.26 -13.47 18.64
N ALA A 235 -12.06 -13.94 19.04
CA ALA A 235 -11.50 -15.22 18.60
C ALA A 235 -12.42 -16.43 18.94
N GLY A 236 -13.00 -16.46 20.13
CA GLY A 236 -13.93 -17.54 20.50
C GLY A 236 -15.19 -17.59 19.64
N ALA A 237 -15.73 -16.42 19.26
CA ALA A 237 -16.87 -16.35 18.35
C ALA A 237 -16.50 -16.82 16.93
N LEU A 238 -15.31 -16.46 16.47
CA LEU A 238 -14.78 -16.91 15.17
C LEU A 238 -14.61 -18.43 15.14
N VAL A 239 -14.04 -19.03 16.19
CA VAL A 239 -13.91 -20.50 16.30
C VAL A 239 -15.28 -21.16 16.25
N ASN A 240 -16.26 -20.68 17.02
CA ASN A 240 -17.63 -21.20 16.97
C ASN A 240 -18.25 -21.11 15.58
N LEU A 241 -17.99 -20.02 14.85
CA LEU A 241 -18.43 -19.85 13.45
C LEU A 241 -17.77 -20.88 12.54
N CYS A 242 -16.46 -21.09 12.63
CA CYS A 242 -15.70 -22.05 11.82
C CYS A 242 -16.22 -23.48 12.01
N PHE A 243 -16.56 -23.88 13.24
CA PHE A 243 -17.02 -25.23 13.56
C PHE A 243 -18.55 -25.37 13.58
N SER A 244 -19.29 -24.35 13.15
CA SER A 244 -20.77 -24.38 13.09
C SER A 244 -21.35 -25.32 12.01
N GLY A 245 -20.53 -25.73 11.05
CA GLY A 245 -20.96 -26.47 9.86
C GLY A 245 -21.69 -25.63 8.82
N LYS A 246 -21.85 -24.30 9.06
CA LYS A 246 -22.59 -23.40 8.15
C LYS A 246 -21.73 -22.84 7.02
N TYR A 247 -20.43 -22.75 7.21
CA TYR A 247 -19.50 -22.06 6.31
C TYR A 247 -18.27 -22.93 6.05
N SER A 248 -17.79 -22.91 4.81
CA SER A 248 -16.48 -23.47 4.47
C SER A 248 -15.34 -22.56 4.96
N GLN A 249 -14.12 -23.11 5.07
CA GLN A 249 -12.93 -22.30 5.35
C GLN A 249 -12.81 -21.11 4.37
N ARG A 250 -13.06 -21.35 3.08
CA ARG A 250 -13.03 -20.31 2.05
C ARG A 250 -14.03 -19.20 2.31
N ASP A 251 -15.23 -19.52 2.80
CA ASP A 251 -16.25 -18.51 3.12
C ASP A 251 -15.83 -17.66 4.30
N VAL A 252 -15.29 -18.29 5.36
CA VAL A 252 -14.81 -17.55 6.54
C VAL A 252 -13.63 -16.65 6.17
N LEU A 253 -12.67 -17.11 5.37
CA LEU A 253 -11.56 -16.28 4.90
C LEU A 253 -12.07 -15.07 4.10
N LYS A 254 -13.12 -15.24 3.28
CA LYS A 254 -13.75 -14.10 2.59
C LYS A 254 -14.46 -13.14 3.54
N MET A 255 -15.03 -13.62 4.65
CA MET A 255 -15.59 -12.75 5.69
C MET A 255 -14.51 -11.92 6.38
N LEU A 256 -13.28 -12.43 6.51
CA LEU A 256 -12.16 -11.68 7.03
C LEU A 256 -11.64 -10.64 6.02
N ALA A 257 -11.51 -11.03 4.74
CA ALA A 257 -10.94 -10.17 3.70
C ALA A 257 -11.78 -10.20 2.40
N GLY A 258 -12.36 -9.07 2.03
CA GLY A 258 -13.17 -8.86 0.83
C GLY A 258 -14.67 -8.72 1.07
N LYS A 259 -15.23 -9.42 2.07
CA LYS A 259 -16.65 -9.35 2.45
C LYS A 259 -16.86 -9.00 3.93
N GLY A 260 -15.83 -8.52 4.60
CA GLY A 260 -15.88 -8.03 5.97
C GLY A 260 -16.12 -6.53 6.06
N GLY A 261 -16.08 -6.01 7.28
CA GLY A 261 -16.15 -4.58 7.55
C GLY A 261 -17.44 -3.91 7.09
N LEU A 262 -17.31 -2.75 6.44
CA LEU A 262 -18.48 -1.98 5.97
C LEU A 262 -19.31 -2.80 4.95
N VAL A 263 -18.66 -3.58 4.09
CA VAL A 263 -19.35 -4.47 3.14
C VAL A 263 -20.25 -5.47 3.87
N ALA A 264 -19.76 -6.07 4.96
CA ALA A 264 -20.57 -7.04 5.74
C ALA A 264 -21.80 -6.42 6.38
N HIS A 265 -21.68 -5.19 6.89
CA HIS A 265 -22.76 -4.51 7.62
C HIS A 265 -23.73 -3.74 6.71
N LEU A 266 -23.21 -3.12 5.64
CA LEU A 266 -23.91 -2.13 4.83
C LEU A 266 -24.03 -2.52 3.35
N ASN A 267 -23.38 -3.61 2.93
CA ASN A 267 -23.22 -3.98 1.51
C ASN A 267 -22.64 -2.83 0.67
N GLN A 268 -21.77 -2.01 1.29
CA GLN A 268 -21.17 -0.82 0.69
C GLN A 268 -19.74 -0.66 1.20
N ASN A 269 -18.80 -0.38 0.29
CA ASN A 269 -17.39 -0.11 0.61
C ASN A 269 -16.98 1.36 0.42
N SER A 270 -17.81 2.16 -0.27
CA SER A 270 -17.55 3.57 -0.48
C SER A 270 -17.90 4.38 0.77
N VAL A 271 -16.88 4.81 1.51
CA VAL A 271 -17.07 5.68 2.68
C VAL A 271 -17.73 7.00 2.29
N GLN A 272 -17.39 7.54 1.11
CA GLN A 272 -18.03 8.74 0.59
C GLN A 272 -19.56 8.56 0.44
N GLN A 273 -20.00 7.43 -0.14
CA GLN A 273 -21.42 7.15 -0.29
C GLN A 273 -22.11 6.96 1.07
N ILE A 274 -21.42 6.27 2.00
CA ILE A 274 -21.92 6.08 3.38
C ILE A 274 -22.11 7.44 4.08
N CYS A 275 -21.18 8.38 3.92
CA CYS A 275 -21.34 9.74 4.47
C CYS A 275 -22.57 10.45 3.88
N ILE A 276 -22.81 10.32 2.57
CA ILE A 276 -24.01 10.87 1.91
C ILE A 276 -25.29 10.23 2.47
N ASP A 277 -25.30 8.93 2.74
CA ASP A 277 -26.46 8.24 3.29
C ASP A 277 -26.71 8.65 4.75
N ILE A 278 -25.67 8.91 5.52
CA ILE A 278 -25.76 9.48 6.87
C ILE A 278 -26.40 10.87 6.85
N GLU A 279 -26.00 11.73 5.92
CA GLU A 279 -26.60 13.06 5.75
C GLU A 279 -28.10 13.00 5.44
N LYS A 280 -28.55 11.91 4.79
CA LYS A 280 -29.97 11.61 4.52
C LYS A 280 -30.70 10.96 5.71
N GLY A 281 -29.99 10.74 6.83
CA GLY A 281 -30.56 10.23 8.07
C GLY A 281 -30.39 8.73 8.33
N ASP A 282 -29.53 8.03 7.58
CA ASP A 282 -29.26 6.61 7.80
C ASP A 282 -28.45 6.38 9.09
N GLN A 283 -29.16 6.04 10.17
CA GLN A 283 -28.56 5.78 11.48
C GLN A 283 -27.73 4.50 11.53
N LYS A 284 -28.05 3.50 10.72
CA LYS A 284 -27.26 2.27 10.64
C LYS A 284 -25.90 2.55 10.02
N SER A 285 -25.86 3.27 8.92
CA SER A 285 -24.62 3.72 8.29
C SER A 285 -23.78 4.53 9.24
N LYS A 286 -24.40 5.45 10.01
CA LYS A 286 -23.68 6.23 11.03
C LYS A 286 -23.05 5.34 12.07
N ALA A 287 -23.79 4.44 12.70
CA ALA A 287 -23.30 3.56 13.75
C ALA A 287 -22.12 2.69 13.28
N VAL A 288 -22.19 2.17 12.07
CA VAL A 288 -21.13 1.32 11.51
C VAL A 288 -19.89 2.14 11.14
N LEU A 289 -20.05 3.34 10.57
CA LEU A 289 -18.93 4.22 10.25
C LEU A 289 -18.23 4.73 11.52
N ASP A 290 -19.00 5.08 12.54
CA ASP A 290 -18.47 5.49 13.85
C ASP A 290 -17.67 4.34 14.50
N ALA A 291 -18.17 3.09 14.42
CA ALA A 291 -17.47 1.92 14.92
C ALA A 291 -16.14 1.67 14.20
N MET A 292 -16.11 1.83 12.86
CA MET A 292 -14.87 1.76 12.09
C MET A 292 -13.89 2.84 12.55
N SER A 293 -14.31 4.09 12.60
CA SER A 293 -13.47 5.24 12.99
C SER A 293 -12.93 5.09 14.42
N TYR A 294 -13.77 4.64 15.33
CA TYR A 294 -13.39 4.32 16.71
C TYR A 294 -12.35 3.20 16.79
N SER A 295 -12.50 2.15 15.98
CA SER A 295 -11.50 1.07 15.93
C SER A 295 -10.14 1.53 15.41
N ILE A 296 -10.13 2.48 14.46
CA ILE A 296 -8.90 3.12 13.98
C ILE A 296 -8.24 3.93 15.10
N ALA A 297 -9.03 4.73 15.80
CA ALA A 297 -8.52 5.53 16.92
C ALA A 297 -7.91 4.66 18.03
N LYS A 298 -8.54 3.53 18.37
CA LYS A 298 -7.97 2.56 19.31
C LYS A 298 -6.63 2.02 18.86
N GLU A 299 -6.48 1.69 17.60
CA GLU A 299 -5.23 1.16 17.04
C GLU A 299 -4.13 2.23 17.02
N ILE A 300 -4.48 3.49 16.72
CA ILE A 300 -3.55 4.63 16.86
C ILE A 300 -3.06 4.75 18.31
N GLY A 301 -3.96 4.61 19.29
CA GLY A 301 -3.59 4.61 20.70
C GLY A 301 -2.66 3.45 21.09
N ALA A 302 -2.90 2.25 20.55
CA ALA A 302 -2.03 1.09 20.73
C ALA A 302 -0.62 1.35 20.16
N MET A 303 -0.52 1.89 18.95
CA MET A 303 0.77 2.23 18.32
C MET A 303 1.49 3.37 19.06
N ALA A 304 0.76 4.32 19.61
CA ALA A 304 1.36 5.35 20.47
C ALA A 304 1.96 4.74 21.76
N ALA A 305 1.31 3.72 22.34
CA ALA A 305 1.87 2.98 23.47
C ALA A 305 3.12 2.19 23.09
N VAL A 306 3.19 1.58 21.92
CA VAL A 306 4.39 0.94 21.35
C VAL A 306 5.56 1.94 21.31
N LEU A 307 5.31 3.18 20.92
CA LEU A 307 6.30 4.28 20.93
C LEU A 307 6.51 4.91 22.31
N LYS A 308 5.92 4.33 23.37
CA LYS A 308 6.03 4.81 24.77
C LYS A 308 5.56 6.25 24.95
N GLY A 309 4.57 6.67 24.18
CA GLY A 309 4.05 8.04 24.15
C GLY A 309 4.98 9.07 23.49
N GLN A 310 6.13 8.65 22.95
CA GLN A 310 7.05 9.53 22.24
C GLN A 310 6.66 9.60 20.76
N VAL A 311 5.58 10.31 20.47
CA VAL A 311 5.01 10.44 19.12
C VAL A 311 5.18 11.88 18.64
N ASP A 312 5.94 12.08 17.57
CA ASP A 312 6.12 13.42 16.96
C ASP A 312 4.88 13.86 16.18
N ALA A 313 4.22 12.92 15.50
CA ALA A 313 2.98 13.18 14.75
C ALA A 313 2.20 11.89 14.48
N ILE A 314 0.88 12.06 14.27
CA ILE A 314 -0.03 11.04 13.72
C ILE A 314 -0.34 11.45 12.29
N LEU A 315 -0.15 10.53 11.33
CA LEU A 315 -0.38 10.78 9.92
C LEU A 315 -1.55 9.92 9.43
N LEU A 316 -2.59 10.56 8.89
CA LEU A 316 -3.73 9.91 8.26
C LEU A 316 -3.60 9.98 6.74
N THR A 317 -3.68 8.83 6.06
CA THR A 317 -3.54 8.74 4.60
C THR A 317 -4.47 7.68 4.02
N GLY A 318 -4.46 7.50 2.69
CA GLY A 318 -5.37 6.61 1.99
C GLY A 318 -6.67 7.31 1.58
N GLY A 319 -7.49 6.62 0.79
CA GLY A 319 -8.72 7.19 0.22
C GLY A 319 -9.78 7.54 1.25
N VAL A 320 -9.85 6.82 2.37
CA VAL A 320 -10.80 7.11 3.46
C VAL A 320 -10.51 8.45 4.13
N ALA A 321 -9.24 8.90 4.14
CA ALA A 321 -8.83 10.17 4.73
C ALA A 321 -9.40 11.43 4.04
N TYR A 322 -10.04 11.28 2.87
CA TYR A 322 -10.82 12.37 2.26
C TYR A 322 -12.13 12.68 3.01
N ASN A 323 -12.57 11.79 3.90
CA ASN A 323 -13.87 11.88 4.55
C ASN A 323 -13.73 12.47 5.96
N GLU A 324 -14.04 13.74 6.12
CA GLU A 324 -13.95 14.46 7.40
C GLU A 324 -14.69 13.78 8.57
N PRO A 325 -15.89 13.18 8.40
CA PRO A 325 -16.54 12.49 9.52
C PRO A 325 -15.68 11.41 10.18
N VAL A 326 -14.85 10.70 9.40
CA VAL A 326 -13.90 9.70 9.93
C VAL A 326 -12.74 10.41 10.64
N ASN A 327 -12.18 11.44 10.02
CA ASN A 327 -11.07 12.20 10.58
C ASN A 327 -11.45 12.88 11.89
N ASP A 328 -12.68 13.39 12.00
CA ASP A 328 -13.18 14.07 13.20
C ASP A 328 -13.27 13.12 14.39
N VAL A 329 -13.77 11.89 14.21
CA VAL A 329 -13.78 10.88 15.28
C VAL A 329 -12.34 10.55 15.70
N ILE A 330 -11.41 10.40 14.75
CA ILE A 330 -10.00 10.14 15.09
C ILE A 330 -9.38 11.33 15.83
N ARG A 331 -9.66 12.57 15.44
CA ARG A 331 -9.18 13.77 16.15
C ARG A 331 -9.71 13.81 17.56
N GLU A 332 -11.01 13.58 17.76
CA GLU A 332 -11.64 13.57 19.07
C GLU A 332 -10.95 12.59 20.03
N HIS A 333 -10.62 11.39 19.54
CA HIS A 333 -10.05 10.34 20.37
C HIS A 333 -8.52 10.37 20.47
N CYS A 334 -7.79 11.03 19.56
CA CYS A 334 -6.33 10.88 19.45
C CYS A 334 -5.55 12.20 19.56
N SER A 335 -6.19 13.38 19.51
CA SER A 335 -5.48 14.68 19.51
C SER A 335 -4.65 14.94 20.77
N PHE A 336 -4.94 14.26 21.88
CA PHE A 336 -4.14 14.33 23.11
C PHE A 336 -2.79 13.58 22.99
N LEU A 337 -2.64 12.66 22.04
CA LEU A 337 -1.42 11.85 21.86
C LEU A 337 -0.32 12.63 21.14
N ALA A 338 -0.65 13.29 20.04
CA ALA A 338 0.27 14.05 19.19
C ALA A 338 -0.49 14.87 18.15
N PRO A 339 0.16 15.85 17.47
CA PRO A 339 -0.42 16.55 16.34
C PRO A 339 -0.83 15.58 15.22
N ILE A 340 -2.01 15.80 14.63
CA ILE A 340 -2.55 14.98 13.55
C ILE A 340 -2.42 15.73 12.22
N PHE A 341 -1.82 15.07 11.23
CA PHE A 341 -1.68 15.57 9.87
C PHE A 341 -2.39 14.63 8.91
N ILE A 342 -3.13 15.20 7.95
CA ILE A 342 -3.91 14.46 6.98
C ILE A 342 -3.30 14.65 5.61
N TYR A 343 -2.98 13.52 4.96
CA TYR A 343 -2.46 13.40 3.61
C TYR A 343 -3.37 12.46 2.81
N PRO A 344 -4.57 12.93 2.39
CA PRO A 344 -5.58 12.06 1.81
C PRO A 344 -5.15 11.51 0.47
N GLY A 345 -5.64 10.31 0.16
CA GLY A 345 -5.29 9.57 -1.05
C GLY A 345 -4.00 8.77 -0.92
N GLU A 346 -3.61 8.20 -2.04
CA GLU A 346 -2.37 7.45 -2.19
C GLU A 346 -1.78 7.71 -3.57
N ASP A 347 -0.50 7.99 -3.63
CA ASP A 347 0.27 8.10 -4.87
C ASP A 347 1.28 6.95 -4.96
N GLU A 348 0.78 5.75 -5.21
CA GLU A 348 1.62 4.57 -5.34
C GLU A 348 2.62 4.70 -6.50
N MET A 349 2.19 5.32 -7.61
CA MET A 349 3.03 5.48 -8.79
C MET A 349 4.17 6.48 -8.54
N GLY A 350 3.87 7.61 -7.92
CA GLY A 350 4.88 8.57 -7.48
C GLY A 350 5.81 7.99 -6.42
N ALA A 351 5.28 7.21 -5.47
CA ALA A 351 6.11 6.53 -4.47
C ALA A 351 7.08 5.52 -5.10
N LEU A 352 6.63 4.73 -6.08
CA LEU A 352 7.50 3.84 -6.86
C LEU A 352 8.58 4.65 -7.58
N MET A 353 8.18 5.69 -8.33
CA MET A 353 9.09 6.56 -9.06
C MET A 353 10.17 7.15 -8.15
N LEU A 354 9.81 7.74 -7.00
CA LEU A 354 10.76 8.34 -6.06
C LEU A 354 11.78 7.33 -5.53
N ASN A 355 11.36 6.09 -5.31
CA ASN A 355 12.28 5.02 -4.91
C ASN A 355 13.28 4.69 -6.03
N ALA A 356 12.85 4.55 -7.30
CA ALA A 356 13.76 4.33 -8.42
C ALA A 356 14.68 5.54 -8.65
N LEU A 357 14.12 6.75 -8.59
CA LEU A 357 14.86 7.99 -8.79
C LEU A 357 15.97 8.17 -7.74
N SER A 358 15.68 7.83 -6.48
CA SER A 358 16.70 7.90 -5.41
C SER A 358 17.91 6.97 -5.66
N VAL A 359 17.67 5.82 -6.30
CA VAL A 359 18.74 4.91 -6.73
C VAL A 359 19.52 5.52 -7.90
N LEU A 360 18.83 6.04 -8.92
CA LEU A 360 19.47 6.65 -10.09
C LEU A 360 20.31 7.89 -9.72
N ARG A 361 19.88 8.66 -8.72
CA ARG A 361 20.62 9.81 -8.16
C ARG A 361 21.74 9.41 -7.22
N GLY A 362 21.89 8.13 -6.89
CA GLY A 362 22.91 7.65 -5.94
C GLY A 362 22.62 7.98 -4.47
N GLU A 363 21.40 8.41 -4.15
CA GLU A 363 20.96 8.72 -2.78
C GLU A 363 20.71 7.45 -1.97
N ARG A 364 20.39 6.35 -2.64
CA ARG A 364 20.17 5.02 -2.06
C ARG A 364 20.88 3.95 -2.86
N THR A 365 21.39 2.95 -2.13
CA THR A 365 21.89 1.72 -2.74
C THR A 365 20.77 0.68 -2.76
N PRO A 366 20.46 0.06 -3.91
CA PRO A 366 19.50 -1.01 -3.96
C PRO A 366 20.01 -2.21 -3.14
N LYS A 367 19.10 -2.83 -2.41
CA LYS A 367 19.37 -4.05 -1.65
C LYS A 367 19.37 -5.27 -2.57
N VAL A 368 20.05 -6.31 -2.13
CA VAL A 368 20.08 -7.61 -2.82
C VAL A 368 19.06 -8.52 -2.15
N TYR A 369 18.17 -9.07 -2.95
CA TYR A 369 17.25 -10.10 -2.52
C TYR A 369 17.96 -11.47 -2.59
N ALA A 370 17.95 -12.21 -1.48
CA ALA A 370 18.67 -13.48 -1.34
C ALA A 370 17.75 -14.63 -0.87
#